data_9bab8e609c0304fe9088d84f44ab7248
#
_entry.id   9bab8e609c0304fe9088d84f44ab7248
#
_cell.length_a   1.000
_cell.length_b   1.000
_cell.length_c   1.000
_cell.angle_alpha   90.00
_cell.angle_beta   90.00
_cell.angle_gamma   90.00
#
_symmetry.space_group_name_H-M   'P 1'
#
loop_
_entity.id
_entity.type
_entity.pdbx_description
1 polymer ?
#
loop_
_entity_poly.entity_id
_entity_poly.type
_entity_poly.pdbx_seq_one_letter_code
_entity_poly.pdbx_strand_id
1 'polypeptide(L)'
;MSADELNIQQYKKMTETPIPKLILGLAVPTILSMLITSIYNLADTFFVGQISTSASGAVGIVSSLMAIIQALGFTLGHGSGTIISRSLGSRNTEAATRFASTSFFTALAVGVVLAVVGLATLPSFMMLLGSTETILPHACAYARPILIAAPLMISSLVMNNILRYEGKANFAMIGLVTGGVLNIVLDPIFMFGLGLGTAGAGIATALSQSISFCILLSMFLRGKTVSQFRIAAVTREAREFGMILVGGAPSFGRQGLQSIGGMLLNIAARSYGDAAVAGMSIVSRIFMFIISVAIGVGQGLQPVAAFNYGARKFRRVRQAAIFTMGAAFCMLVVLVSLCWVNSDALIRLFRDDPEVTAVALPAFHYQCLAILLQPVIVVANMTFQSVGKAGRATFLACCRQGVFFIPLILILPRTLGLVGVETCQPIADVFTFIVSLPFLLAFLNQLSRMDDAEKARSAS
;
A
#
# COMPACT_ATOMS: atom_id res chain seq x y z
N MET A 1 11.83 2.48 30.59
CA MET A 1 12.78 3.18 29.72
C MET A 1 12.25 4.59 29.53
N SER A 2 13.05 5.62 29.76
CA SER A 2 12.64 7.00 29.56
C SER A 2 12.47 7.28 28.06
N ALA A 3 11.71 8.35 27.71
CA ALA A 3 11.54 8.75 26.32
C ALA A 3 12.88 9.09 25.64
N ASP A 4 13.81 9.64 26.40
CA ASP A 4 15.14 9.99 25.92
C ASP A 4 16.01 8.75 25.65
N GLU A 5 15.97 7.75 26.53
CA GLU A 5 16.66 6.47 26.32
C GLU A 5 16.13 5.77 25.06
N LEU A 6 14.82 5.77 24.88
CA LEU A 6 14.18 5.19 23.69
C LEU A 6 14.62 5.90 22.41
N ASN A 7 14.70 7.23 22.43
CA ASN A 7 15.14 8.02 21.29
C ASN A 7 16.62 7.76 20.95
N ILE A 8 17.51 7.71 21.96
CA ILE A 8 18.93 7.41 21.76
C ILE A 8 19.10 6.01 21.17
N GLN A 9 18.41 5.01 21.73
CA GLN A 9 18.46 3.63 21.23
C GLN A 9 17.98 3.54 19.78
N GLN A 10 16.87 4.22 19.47
CA GLN A 10 16.30 4.27 18.13
C GLN A 10 17.25 4.95 17.15
N TYR A 11 17.86 6.07 17.55
CA TYR A 11 18.84 6.77 16.74
C TYR A 11 20.04 5.88 16.39
N LYS A 12 20.64 5.22 17.37
CA LYS A 12 21.75 4.27 17.15
C LYS A 12 21.33 3.14 16.21
N LYS A 13 20.17 2.52 16.47
CA LYS A 13 19.64 1.45 15.62
C LYS A 13 19.54 1.89 14.16
N MET A 14 18.97 3.05 13.88
CA MET A 14 18.71 3.53 12.51
C MET A 14 19.97 4.04 11.80
N THR A 15 20.96 4.54 12.56
CA THR A 15 22.16 5.19 11.99
C THR A 15 23.44 4.36 12.07
N GLU A 16 23.49 3.30 12.87
CA GLU A 16 24.71 2.50 13.08
C GLU A 16 24.56 1.04 12.64
N THR A 17 23.34 0.46 12.70
CA THR A 17 23.11 -0.92 12.24
C THR A 17 23.50 -1.07 10.77
N PRO A 18 24.17 -2.17 10.37
CA PRO A 18 24.49 -2.46 8.98
C PRO A 18 23.24 -2.41 8.08
N ILE A 19 23.33 -1.76 6.92
CA ILE A 19 22.20 -1.52 6.01
C ILE A 19 21.44 -2.80 5.64
N PRO A 20 22.09 -3.91 5.26
CA PRO A 20 21.37 -5.14 4.90
C PRO A 20 20.50 -5.66 6.06
N LYS A 21 21.06 -5.73 7.28
CA LYS A 21 20.36 -6.20 8.47
C LYS A 21 19.19 -5.27 8.82
N LEU A 22 19.39 -3.96 8.70
CA LEU A 22 18.37 -2.97 9.00
C LEU A 22 17.21 -3.04 8.01
N ILE A 23 17.49 -3.05 6.70
CA ILE A 23 16.48 -3.12 5.63
C ILE A 23 15.69 -4.43 5.73
N LEU A 24 16.36 -5.59 5.81
CA LEU A 24 15.68 -6.88 5.90
C LEU A 24 14.85 -6.99 7.18
N GLY A 25 15.36 -6.49 8.31
CA GLY A 25 14.62 -6.47 9.57
C GLY A 25 13.34 -5.62 9.55
N LEU A 26 13.23 -4.65 8.63
CA LEU A 26 12.03 -3.84 8.43
C LEU A 26 11.18 -4.35 7.27
N ALA A 27 11.81 -4.89 6.23
CA ALA A 27 11.12 -5.39 5.04
C ALA A 27 10.35 -6.68 5.30
N VAL A 28 10.96 -7.67 5.99
CA VAL A 28 10.33 -8.97 6.23
C VAL A 28 8.99 -8.85 6.96
N PRO A 29 8.87 -8.14 8.10
CA PRO A 29 7.57 -7.93 8.75
C PRO A 29 6.56 -7.22 7.84
N THR A 30 7.03 -6.29 7.00
CA THR A 30 6.16 -5.55 6.07
C THR A 30 5.67 -6.44 4.93
N ILE A 31 6.55 -7.28 4.36
CA ILE A 31 6.16 -8.27 3.34
C ILE A 31 5.11 -9.23 3.89
N LEU A 32 5.35 -9.78 5.10
CA LEU A 32 4.40 -10.67 5.75
C LEU A 32 3.04 -10.00 5.96
N SER A 33 3.04 -8.73 6.40
CA SER A 33 1.81 -7.94 6.54
C SER A 33 1.08 -7.77 5.22
N MET A 34 1.79 -7.49 4.13
CA MET A 34 1.21 -7.33 2.79
C MET A 34 0.63 -8.64 2.26
N LEU A 35 1.34 -9.75 2.44
CA LEU A 35 0.87 -11.07 2.03
C LEU A 35 -0.39 -11.49 2.79
N ILE A 36 -0.42 -11.31 4.12
CA ILE A 36 -1.62 -11.60 4.93
C ILE A 36 -2.79 -10.72 4.50
N THR A 37 -2.55 -9.43 4.19
CA THR A 37 -3.58 -8.54 3.65
C THR A 37 -4.14 -9.07 2.33
N SER A 38 -3.29 -9.55 1.43
CA SER A 38 -3.73 -10.13 0.16
C SER A 38 -4.52 -11.43 0.36
N ILE A 39 -4.09 -12.26 1.31
CA ILE A 39 -4.77 -13.54 1.64
C ILE A 39 -6.16 -13.27 2.23
N TYR A 40 -6.28 -12.35 3.19
CA TYR A 40 -7.60 -12.11 3.79
C TYR A 40 -8.58 -11.49 2.78
N ASN A 41 -8.13 -10.58 1.90
CA ASN A 41 -8.98 -10.05 0.83
C ASN A 41 -9.46 -11.14 -0.14
N LEU A 42 -8.60 -12.13 -0.43
CA LEU A 42 -8.97 -13.27 -1.25
C LEU A 42 -9.98 -14.18 -0.54
N ALA A 43 -9.75 -14.46 0.75
CA ALA A 43 -10.64 -15.28 1.59
C ALA A 43 -12.03 -14.64 1.71
N ASP A 44 -12.11 -13.34 2.00
CA ASP A 44 -13.36 -12.59 2.06
C ASP A 44 -14.14 -12.68 0.73
N THR A 45 -13.45 -12.47 -0.39
CA THR A 45 -14.05 -12.62 -1.73
C THR A 45 -14.58 -14.05 -1.96
N PHE A 46 -13.85 -15.06 -1.51
CA PHE A 46 -14.24 -16.46 -1.63
C PHE A 46 -15.49 -16.77 -0.79
N PHE A 47 -15.52 -16.38 0.47
CA PHE A 47 -16.65 -16.67 1.36
C PHE A 47 -17.92 -15.93 0.91
N VAL A 48 -17.83 -14.64 0.60
CA VAL A 48 -18.99 -13.87 0.13
C VAL A 48 -19.51 -14.40 -1.21
N GLY A 49 -18.61 -14.87 -2.07
CA GLY A 49 -18.98 -15.49 -3.35
C GLY A 49 -19.83 -16.77 -3.22
N GLN A 50 -19.77 -17.45 -2.08
CA GLN A 50 -20.59 -18.65 -1.82
C GLN A 50 -22.05 -18.33 -1.47
N ILE A 51 -22.40 -17.08 -1.12
CA ILE A 51 -23.77 -16.72 -0.76
C ILE A 51 -24.65 -16.62 -2.00
N SER A 52 -24.30 -15.77 -2.96
CA SER A 52 -25.01 -15.57 -4.22
C SER A 52 -24.18 -14.76 -5.22
N THR A 53 -24.59 -14.74 -6.48
CA THR A 53 -23.98 -13.88 -7.51
C THR A 53 -24.08 -12.40 -7.15
N SER A 54 -25.23 -11.96 -6.62
CA SER A 54 -25.43 -10.57 -6.18
C SER A 54 -24.58 -10.21 -4.98
N ALA A 55 -24.38 -11.15 -4.02
CA ALA A 55 -23.46 -10.97 -2.91
C ALA A 55 -22.00 -10.86 -3.39
N SER A 56 -21.59 -11.69 -4.35
CA SER A 56 -20.27 -11.58 -4.99
C SER A 56 -20.08 -10.22 -5.69
N GLY A 57 -21.11 -9.69 -6.33
CA GLY A 57 -21.10 -8.33 -6.90
C GLY A 57 -20.92 -7.25 -5.83
N ALA A 58 -21.50 -7.42 -4.64
CA ALA A 58 -21.35 -6.49 -3.53
C ALA A 58 -19.90 -6.36 -3.02
N VAL A 59 -19.10 -7.44 -3.11
CA VAL A 59 -17.66 -7.39 -2.78
C VAL A 59 -16.94 -6.35 -3.64
N GLY A 60 -17.22 -6.31 -4.95
CA GLY A 60 -16.62 -5.33 -5.86
C GLY A 60 -16.96 -3.88 -5.48
N ILE A 61 -18.22 -3.63 -5.10
CA ILE A 61 -18.68 -2.31 -4.67
C ILE A 61 -18.00 -1.90 -3.35
N VAL A 62 -18.00 -2.80 -2.36
CA VAL A 62 -17.39 -2.55 -1.04
C VAL A 62 -15.86 -2.44 -1.14
N SER A 63 -15.22 -3.14 -2.09
CA SER A 63 -13.79 -2.97 -2.37
C SER A 63 -13.46 -1.53 -2.80
N SER A 64 -14.36 -0.85 -3.51
CA SER A 64 -14.18 0.58 -3.84
C SER A 64 -14.25 1.47 -2.59
N LEU A 65 -15.15 1.18 -1.66
CA LEU A 65 -15.19 1.85 -0.35
C LEU A 65 -13.89 1.61 0.44
N MET A 66 -13.42 0.35 0.48
CA MET A 66 -12.16 0.00 1.14
C MET A 66 -10.95 0.72 0.51
N ALA A 67 -10.94 0.88 -0.81
CA ALA A 67 -9.91 1.65 -1.52
C ALA A 67 -9.90 3.12 -1.11
N ILE A 68 -11.07 3.75 -0.89
CA ILE A 68 -11.18 5.12 -0.37
C ILE A 68 -10.60 5.20 1.04
N ILE A 69 -10.97 4.29 1.94
CA ILE A 69 -10.45 4.22 3.32
C ILE A 69 -8.93 4.07 3.30
N GLN A 70 -8.40 3.17 2.47
CA GLN A 70 -6.97 2.94 2.33
C GLN A 70 -6.25 4.17 1.74
N ALA A 71 -6.81 4.82 0.73
CA ALA A 71 -6.23 6.01 0.13
C ALA A 71 -6.08 7.15 1.15
N LEU A 72 -7.11 7.38 1.96
CA LEU A 72 -7.08 8.37 3.05
C LEU A 72 -6.05 8.00 4.12
N GLY A 73 -6.06 6.75 4.57
CA GLY A 73 -5.14 6.24 5.59
C GLY A 73 -3.67 6.28 5.13
N PHE A 74 -3.37 5.88 3.89
CA PHE A 74 -2.02 5.94 3.34
C PHE A 74 -1.56 7.36 3.04
N THR A 75 -2.45 8.25 2.63
CA THR A 75 -2.12 9.67 2.42
C THR A 75 -1.65 10.32 3.71
N LEU A 76 -2.45 10.19 4.77
CA LEU A 76 -2.11 10.74 6.08
C LEU A 76 -0.93 10.00 6.72
N GLY A 77 -0.90 8.66 6.62
CA GLY A 77 0.12 7.81 7.24
C GLY A 77 1.49 7.92 6.60
N HIS A 78 1.61 7.87 5.27
CA HIS A 78 2.88 8.06 4.58
C HIS A 78 3.33 9.53 4.62
N GLY A 79 2.40 10.48 4.46
CA GLY A 79 2.71 11.91 4.52
C GLY A 79 3.33 12.29 5.84
N SER A 80 2.67 11.99 6.97
CA SER A 80 3.20 12.25 8.31
C SER A 80 4.41 11.38 8.64
N GLY A 81 4.38 10.08 8.29
CA GLY A 81 5.44 9.12 8.60
C GLY A 81 6.80 9.56 8.05
N THR A 82 6.86 10.07 6.82
CA THR A 82 8.09 10.57 6.23
C THR A 82 8.64 11.79 6.98
N ILE A 83 7.77 12.69 7.45
CA ILE A 83 8.14 13.86 8.24
C ILE A 83 8.60 13.43 9.62
N ILE A 84 7.85 12.54 10.28
CA ILE A 84 8.19 11.98 11.61
C ILE A 84 9.57 11.33 11.57
N SER A 85 9.82 10.45 10.60
CA SER A 85 11.11 9.74 10.51
C SER A 85 12.29 10.71 10.29
N ARG A 86 12.12 11.74 9.43
CA ARG A 86 13.14 12.80 9.25
C ARG A 86 13.35 13.62 10.51
N SER A 87 12.28 13.99 11.21
CA SER A 87 12.35 14.73 12.47
C SER A 87 13.09 13.95 13.55
N LEU A 88 12.82 12.63 13.68
CA LEU A 88 13.56 11.76 14.57
C LEU A 88 15.04 11.63 14.18
N GLY A 89 15.33 11.61 12.87
CA GLY A 89 16.69 11.63 12.36
C GLY A 89 17.46 12.91 12.74
N SER A 90 16.79 14.05 12.74
CA SER A 90 17.35 15.35 13.21
C SER A 90 17.21 15.56 14.72
N ARG A 91 16.80 14.53 15.49
CA ARG A 91 16.58 14.56 16.94
C ARG A 91 15.50 15.54 17.41
N ASN A 92 14.57 15.91 16.54
CA ASN A 92 13.44 16.77 16.89
C ASN A 92 12.20 15.92 17.22
N THR A 93 12.14 15.43 18.44
CA THR A 93 11.02 14.58 18.93
C THR A 93 9.71 15.34 19.10
N GLU A 94 9.79 16.66 19.33
CA GLU A 94 8.61 17.52 19.44
C GLU A 94 7.87 17.61 18.10
N ALA A 95 8.60 17.89 17.01
CA ALA A 95 8.03 17.87 15.67
C ALA A 95 7.46 16.50 15.32
N ALA A 96 8.16 15.40 15.65
CA ALA A 96 7.67 14.05 15.42
C ALA A 96 6.33 13.80 16.14
N THR A 97 6.21 14.19 17.39
CA THR A 97 4.98 14.07 18.20
C THR A 97 3.86 14.96 17.63
N ARG A 98 4.18 16.18 17.18
CA ARG A 98 3.22 17.09 16.57
C ARG A 98 2.62 16.52 15.28
N PHE A 99 3.44 16.03 14.36
CA PHE A 99 2.95 15.43 13.11
C PHE A 99 2.22 14.10 13.33
N ALA A 100 2.66 13.29 14.30
CA ALA A 100 1.96 12.05 14.68
C ALA A 100 0.56 12.34 15.24
N SER A 101 0.46 13.29 16.18
CA SER A 101 -0.81 13.72 16.76
C SER A 101 -1.73 14.31 15.71
N THR A 102 -1.21 15.20 14.87
CA THR A 102 -2.01 15.83 13.80
C THR A 102 -2.59 14.80 12.86
N SER A 103 -1.79 13.85 12.36
CA SER A 103 -2.30 12.87 11.40
C SER A 103 -3.25 11.86 12.04
N PHE A 104 -3.02 11.45 13.30
CA PHE A 104 -3.90 10.53 14.01
C PHE A 104 -5.28 11.15 14.24
N PHE A 105 -5.35 12.36 14.81
CA PHE A 105 -6.64 13.02 15.07
C PHE A 105 -7.34 13.45 13.79
N THR A 106 -6.58 13.83 12.74
CA THR A 106 -7.17 14.09 11.43
C THR A 106 -7.75 12.82 10.81
N ALA A 107 -7.06 11.68 10.91
CA ALA A 107 -7.56 10.41 10.43
C ALA A 107 -8.87 10.02 11.12
N LEU A 108 -8.93 10.21 12.43
CA LEU A 108 -10.15 9.97 13.22
C LEU A 108 -11.29 10.88 12.77
N ALA A 109 -11.03 12.19 12.61
CA ALA A 109 -12.02 13.16 12.18
C ALA A 109 -12.54 12.89 10.76
N VAL A 110 -11.63 12.64 9.80
CA VAL A 110 -11.99 12.28 8.41
C VAL A 110 -12.78 10.98 8.38
N GLY A 111 -12.41 10.00 9.20
CA GLY A 111 -13.13 8.73 9.34
C GLY A 111 -14.55 8.93 9.89
N VAL A 112 -14.71 9.81 10.88
CA VAL A 112 -16.06 10.18 11.43
C VAL A 112 -16.89 10.87 10.34
N VAL A 113 -16.32 11.80 9.58
CA VAL A 113 -17.02 12.45 8.47
C VAL A 113 -17.45 11.43 7.42
N LEU A 114 -16.55 10.51 7.03
CA LEU A 114 -16.88 9.44 6.09
C LEU A 114 -17.98 8.53 6.63
N ALA A 115 -17.93 8.18 7.91
CA ALA A 115 -18.97 7.36 8.56
C ALA A 115 -20.33 8.06 8.56
N VAL A 116 -20.39 9.32 9.02
CA VAL A 116 -21.64 10.08 9.11
C VAL A 116 -22.25 10.32 7.73
N VAL A 117 -21.46 10.84 6.78
CA VAL A 117 -21.94 11.11 5.43
C VAL A 117 -22.26 9.81 4.70
N GLY A 118 -21.40 8.81 4.79
CA GLY A 118 -21.59 7.51 4.15
C GLY A 118 -22.83 6.76 4.66
N LEU A 119 -23.09 6.79 5.97
CA LEU A 119 -24.29 6.17 6.56
C LEU A 119 -25.56 6.96 6.24
N ALA A 120 -25.50 8.28 6.26
CA ALA A 120 -26.66 9.14 5.92
C ALA A 120 -27.09 8.99 4.45
N THR A 121 -26.12 8.72 3.56
CA THR A 121 -26.37 8.59 2.11
C THR A 121 -26.11 7.17 1.60
N LEU A 122 -26.20 6.15 2.46
CA LEU A 122 -25.71 4.79 2.18
C LEU A 122 -26.20 4.21 0.85
N PRO A 123 -27.49 4.19 0.51
CA PRO A 123 -27.96 3.66 -0.77
C PRO A 123 -27.39 4.44 -1.97
N SER A 124 -27.47 5.76 -1.91
CA SER A 124 -26.97 6.64 -2.98
C SER A 124 -25.44 6.51 -3.14
N PHE A 125 -24.73 6.35 -2.03
CA PHE A 125 -23.28 6.15 -2.02
C PHE A 125 -22.90 4.82 -2.67
N MET A 126 -23.59 3.72 -2.35
CA MET A 126 -23.35 2.43 -3.01
C MET A 126 -23.70 2.46 -4.51
N MET A 127 -24.77 3.16 -4.88
CA MET A 127 -25.12 3.38 -6.30
C MET A 127 -24.01 4.19 -7.02
N LEU A 128 -23.49 5.24 -6.39
CA LEU A 128 -22.37 6.02 -6.93
C LEU A 128 -21.11 5.17 -7.15
N LEU A 129 -20.87 4.19 -6.28
CA LEU A 129 -19.76 3.25 -6.42
C LEU A 129 -20.00 2.16 -7.47
N GLY A 130 -21.15 2.17 -8.14
CA GLY A 130 -21.49 1.28 -9.26
C GLY A 130 -22.40 0.11 -8.90
N SER A 131 -23.14 0.16 -7.79
CA SER A 131 -24.11 -0.87 -7.43
C SER A 131 -25.29 -0.87 -8.41
N THR A 132 -25.90 -2.04 -8.60
CA THR A 132 -27.19 -2.20 -9.27
C THR A 132 -28.30 -2.39 -8.24
N GLU A 133 -29.57 -2.28 -8.64
CA GLU A 133 -30.71 -2.47 -7.74
C GLU A 133 -30.70 -3.84 -7.04
N THR A 134 -30.24 -4.89 -7.74
CA THR A 134 -30.14 -6.26 -7.20
C THR A 134 -28.98 -6.44 -6.24
N ILE A 135 -27.86 -5.72 -6.43
CA ILE A 135 -26.67 -5.78 -5.59
C ILE A 135 -26.83 -4.86 -4.37
N LEU A 136 -27.60 -3.78 -4.49
CA LEU A 136 -27.71 -2.72 -3.50
C LEU A 136 -28.01 -3.20 -2.07
N PRO A 137 -28.96 -4.12 -1.81
CA PRO A 137 -29.22 -4.61 -0.46
C PRO A 137 -28.00 -5.28 0.17
N HIS A 138 -27.28 -6.10 -0.60
CA HIS A 138 -26.07 -6.79 -0.15
C HIS A 138 -24.92 -5.81 0.08
N ALA A 139 -24.74 -4.84 -0.83
CA ALA A 139 -23.71 -3.80 -0.70
C ALA A 139 -23.95 -2.91 0.52
N CYS A 140 -25.18 -2.49 0.77
CA CYS A 140 -25.55 -1.71 1.95
C CYS A 140 -25.35 -2.50 3.26
N ALA A 141 -25.74 -3.78 3.28
CA ALA A 141 -25.59 -4.64 4.45
C ALA A 141 -24.10 -4.84 4.79
N TYR A 142 -23.26 -5.02 3.79
CA TYR A 142 -21.82 -5.20 3.95
C TYR A 142 -21.10 -3.87 4.31
N ALA A 143 -21.44 -2.77 3.65
CA ALA A 143 -20.77 -1.48 3.83
C ALA A 143 -21.10 -0.81 5.17
N ARG A 144 -22.31 -1.02 5.72
CA ARG A 144 -22.76 -0.35 6.95
C ARG A 144 -21.81 -0.57 8.14
N PRO A 145 -21.44 -1.81 8.53
CA PRO A 145 -20.48 -2.03 9.62
C PRO A 145 -19.10 -1.42 9.33
N ILE A 146 -18.63 -1.49 8.07
CA ILE A 146 -17.35 -0.93 7.65
C ILE A 146 -17.33 0.59 7.81
N LEU A 147 -18.40 1.29 7.40
CA LEU A 147 -18.53 2.73 7.59
C LEU A 147 -18.52 3.13 9.06
N ILE A 148 -19.19 2.36 9.93
CA ILE A 148 -19.15 2.58 11.39
C ILE A 148 -17.71 2.45 11.92
N ALA A 149 -16.95 1.48 11.43
CA ALA A 149 -15.57 1.25 11.81
C ALA A 149 -14.55 2.15 11.06
N ALA A 150 -14.95 2.91 10.04
CA ALA A 150 -14.04 3.72 9.21
C ALA A 150 -13.13 4.66 10.01
N PRO A 151 -13.57 5.34 11.09
CA PRO A 151 -12.67 6.15 11.92
C PRO A 151 -11.52 5.33 12.50
N LEU A 152 -11.80 4.13 12.99
CA LEU A 152 -10.80 3.23 13.57
C LEU A 152 -9.89 2.65 12.47
N MET A 153 -10.45 2.32 11.32
CA MET A 153 -9.70 1.75 10.18
C MET A 153 -8.69 2.75 9.61
N ILE A 154 -9.10 4.00 9.34
CA ILE A 154 -8.20 5.04 8.81
C ILE A 154 -7.11 5.36 9.83
N SER A 155 -7.47 5.50 11.11
CA SER A 155 -6.52 5.75 12.19
C SER A 155 -5.56 4.58 12.42
N SER A 156 -6.02 3.34 12.26
CA SER A 156 -5.19 2.12 12.31
C SER A 156 -4.12 2.13 11.22
N LEU A 157 -4.49 2.48 9.99
CA LEU A 157 -3.55 2.62 8.87
C LEU A 157 -2.50 3.71 9.13
N VAL A 158 -2.90 4.84 9.72
CA VAL A 158 -1.98 5.91 10.11
C VAL A 158 -1.01 5.42 11.19
N MET A 159 -1.51 4.80 12.27
CA MET A 159 -0.67 4.24 13.34
C MET A 159 0.31 3.19 12.82
N ASN A 160 -0.15 2.30 11.93
CA ASN A 160 0.69 1.28 11.31
C ASN A 160 1.85 1.92 10.53
N ASN A 161 1.55 2.97 9.75
CA ASN A 161 2.57 3.70 9.01
C ASN A 161 3.55 4.42 9.95
N ILE A 162 3.08 5.12 10.98
CA ILE A 162 3.94 5.80 11.96
C ILE A 162 4.91 4.80 12.62
N LEU A 163 4.41 3.63 13.07
CA LEU A 163 5.25 2.57 13.65
C LEU A 163 6.34 2.11 12.69
N ARG A 164 6.01 1.92 11.41
CA ARG A 164 7.00 1.56 10.39
C ARG A 164 8.05 2.64 10.20
N TYR A 165 7.63 3.91 10.08
CA TYR A 165 8.52 5.05 9.91
C TYR A 165 9.39 5.34 11.14
N GLU A 166 8.95 4.93 12.31
CA GLU A 166 9.80 4.85 13.52
C GLU A 166 10.76 3.66 13.52
N GLY A 167 10.76 2.80 12.49
CA GLY A 167 11.59 1.59 12.45
C GLY A 167 11.10 0.45 13.35
N LYS A 168 9.82 0.45 13.70
CA LYS A 168 9.16 -0.55 14.56
C LYS A 168 8.20 -1.44 13.75
N ALA A 169 8.66 -1.92 12.60
CA ALA A 169 7.84 -2.70 11.66
C ALA A 169 7.22 -3.96 12.28
N ASN A 170 7.88 -4.58 13.27
CA ASN A 170 7.32 -5.74 13.98
C ASN A 170 6.03 -5.39 14.73
N PHE A 171 5.95 -4.22 15.37
CA PHE A 171 4.72 -3.79 16.04
C PHE A 171 3.60 -3.48 15.05
N ALA A 172 3.95 -2.84 13.93
CA ALA A 172 3.02 -2.62 12.83
C ALA A 172 2.48 -3.94 12.26
N MET A 173 3.36 -4.94 12.09
CA MET A 173 3.00 -6.28 11.62
C MET A 173 2.02 -6.97 12.58
N ILE A 174 2.28 -6.95 13.89
CA ILE A 174 1.41 -7.62 14.89
C ILE A 174 -0.02 -7.09 14.76
N GLY A 175 -0.22 -5.78 14.71
CA GLY A 175 -1.56 -5.22 14.58
C GLY A 175 -2.27 -5.66 13.29
N LEU A 176 -1.58 -5.54 12.15
CA LEU A 176 -2.16 -5.80 10.84
C LEU A 176 -2.40 -7.31 10.60
N VAL A 177 -1.44 -8.16 10.98
CA VAL A 177 -1.57 -9.62 10.84
C VAL A 177 -2.67 -10.14 11.74
N THR A 178 -2.78 -9.67 12.99
CA THR A 178 -3.86 -10.08 13.88
C THR A 178 -5.22 -9.70 13.30
N GLY A 179 -5.38 -8.48 12.79
CA GLY A 179 -6.60 -8.06 12.11
C GLY A 179 -6.95 -8.94 10.90
N GLY A 180 -5.96 -9.24 10.04
CA GLY A 180 -6.16 -10.09 8.86
C GLY A 180 -6.52 -11.54 9.21
N VAL A 181 -5.82 -12.14 10.17
CA VAL A 181 -6.12 -13.53 10.62
C VAL A 181 -7.50 -13.61 11.29
N LEU A 182 -7.83 -12.63 12.13
CA LEU A 182 -9.16 -12.57 12.76
C LEU A 182 -10.26 -12.44 11.72
N ASN A 183 -10.06 -11.64 10.68
CA ASN A 183 -11.05 -11.50 9.60
C ASN A 183 -11.32 -12.86 8.92
N ILE A 184 -10.28 -13.60 8.52
CA ILE A 184 -10.42 -14.93 7.90
C ILE A 184 -11.21 -15.90 8.78
N VAL A 185 -11.01 -15.83 10.11
CA VAL A 185 -11.69 -16.72 11.06
C VAL A 185 -13.13 -16.26 11.32
N LEU A 186 -13.36 -14.96 11.44
CA LEU A 186 -14.66 -14.39 11.78
C LEU A 186 -15.64 -14.38 10.60
N ASP A 187 -15.14 -14.27 9.36
CA ASP A 187 -15.99 -14.27 8.16
C ASP A 187 -16.93 -15.49 8.12
N PRO A 188 -16.45 -16.76 8.11
CA PRO A 188 -17.36 -17.91 8.05
C PRO A 188 -18.24 -18.03 9.30
N ILE A 189 -17.78 -17.59 10.47
CA ILE A 189 -18.57 -17.65 11.72
C ILE A 189 -19.77 -16.70 11.62
N PHE A 190 -19.55 -15.43 11.22
CA PHE A 190 -20.65 -14.47 11.14
C PHE A 190 -21.53 -14.69 9.91
N MET A 191 -20.94 -15.06 8.77
CA MET A 191 -21.68 -15.23 7.53
C MET A 191 -22.57 -16.46 7.55
N PHE A 192 -22.00 -17.61 7.91
CA PHE A 192 -22.67 -18.93 7.84
C PHE A 192 -23.10 -19.43 9.21
N GLY A 193 -22.24 -19.32 10.24
CA GLY A 193 -22.54 -19.80 11.58
C GLY A 193 -23.70 -19.03 12.25
N LEU A 194 -23.72 -17.72 12.10
CA LEU A 194 -24.81 -16.86 12.59
C LEU A 194 -25.86 -16.50 11.53
N GLY A 195 -25.67 -16.94 10.28
CA GLY A 195 -26.60 -16.72 9.18
C GLY A 195 -26.77 -15.26 8.75
N LEU A 196 -25.78 -14.39 9.05
CA LEU A 196 -25.86 -12.94 8.76
C LEU A 196 -25.52 -12.60 7.28
N GLY A 197 -25.09 -13.57 6.48
CA GLY A 197 -24.77 -13.34 5.07
C GLY A 197 -23.75 -12.23 4.86
N THR A 198 -23.98 -11.33 3.91
CA THR A 198 -23.05 -10.21 3.58
C THR A 198 -22.88 -9.21 4.73
N ALA A 199 -23.88 -9.03 5.60
CA ALA A 199 -23.73 -8.25 6.81
C ALA A 199 -22.70 -8.86 7.75
N GLY A 200 -22.64 -10.20 7.83
CA GLY A 200 -21.66 -10.94 8.61
C GLY A 200 -20.22 -10.65 8.17
N ALA A 201 -19.92 -10.62 6.88
CA ALA A 201 -18.64 -10.21 6.33
C ALA A 201 -18.26 -8.78 6.74
N GLY A 202 -19.19 -7.84 6.66
CA GLY A 202 -18.98 -6.45 7.08
C GLY A 202 -18.68 -6.36 8.59
N ILE A 203 -19.41 -7.09 9.43
CA ILE A 203 -19.18 -7.12 10.88
C ILE A 203 -17.83 -7.76 11.20
N ALA A 204 -17.47 -8.86 10.56
CA ALA A 204 -16.18 -9.52 10.74
C ALA A 204 -15.02 -8.57 10.41
N THR A 205 -15.11 -7.87 9.27
CA THR A 205 -14.13 -6.85 8.86
C THR A 205 -14.07 -5.70 9.87
N ALA A 206 -15.21 -5.13 10.27
CA ALA A 206 -15.26 -4.03 11.22
C ALA A 206 -14.66 -4.42 12.58
N LEU A 207 -15.00 -5.60 13.10
CA LEU A 207 -14.52 -6.08 14.38
C LEU A 207 -13.01 -6.39 14.36
N SER A 208 -12.53 -7.12 13.35
CA SER A 208 -11.11 -7.46 13.20
C SER A 208 -10.23 -6.23 13.05
N GLN A 209 -10.68 -5.24 12.28
CA GLN A 209 -9.97 -3.96 12.13
C GLN A 209 -10.03 -3.11 13.40
N SER A 210 -11.13 -3.15 14.17
CA SER A 210 -11.22 -2.48 15.47
C SER A 210 -10.27 -3.11 16.50
N ILE A 211 -10.13 -4.43 16.51
CA ILE A 211 -9.15 -5.12 17.35
C ILE A 211 -7.72 -4.74 16.93
N SER A 212 -7.43 -4.71 15.63
CA SER A 212 -6.15 -4.23 15.11
C SER A 212 -5.84 -2.80 15.59
N PHE A 213 -6.82 -1.90 15.51
CA PHE A 213 -6.71 -0.54 16.03
C PHE A 213 -6.36 -0.52 17.54
N CYS A 214 -7.05 -1.30 18.36
CA CYS A 214 -6.79 -1.38 19.80
C CYS A 214 -5.38 -1.89 20.10
N ILE A 215 -4.90 -2.90 19.37
CA ILE A 215 -3.54 -3.44 19.50
C ILE A 215 -2.52 -2.35 19.16
N LEU A 216 -2.66 -1.68 18.01
CA LEU A 216 -1.76 -0.61 17.60
C LEU A 216 -1.78 0.56 18.58
N LEU A 217 -2.95 1.01 19.01
CA LEU A 217 -3.09 2.09 19.98
C LEU A 217 -2.41 1.72 21.31
N SER A 218 -2.51 0.47 21.76
CA SER A 218 -1.85 0.01 22.97
C SER A 218 -0.33 0.18 22.91
N MET A 219 0.30 0.10 21.72
CA MET A 219 1.75 0.30 21.57
C MET A 219 2.15 1.76 21.83
N PHE A 220 1.30 2.72 21.40
CA PHE A 220 1.51 4.13 21.67
C PHE A 220 1.24 4.47 23.14
N LEU A 221 0.15 3.99 23.73
CA LEU A 221 -0.21 4.26 25.12
C LEU A 221 0.76 3.66 26.14
N ARG A 222 1.37 2.52 25.80
CA ARG A 222 2.41 1.88 26.65
C ARG A 222 3.80 2.50 26.51
N GLY A 223 3.94 3.61 25.80
CA GLY A 223 5.21 4.30 25.60
C GLY A 223 6.27 3.50 24.83
N LYS A 224 5.84 2.60 23.95
CA LYS A 224 6.76 1.83 23.07
C LYS A 224 7.18 2.60 21.83
N THR A 225 6.67 3.81 21.63
CA THR A 225 6.94 4.72 20.51
C THR A 225 7.65 5.96 20.99
N VAL A 226 8.45 6.59 20.11
CA VAL A 226 9.10 7.87 20.42
C VAL A 226 8.08 9.00 20.25
N SER A 227 7.30 9.00 19.18
CA SER A 227 6.19 9.94 18.99
C SER A 227 5.00 9.53 19.86
N GLN A 228 4.27 10.52 20.36
CA GLN A 228 3.11 10.35 21.24
C GLN A 228 1.89 11.00 20.60
N PHE A 229 0.68 10.58 21.03
CA PHE A 229 -0.56 11.22 20.65
C PHE A 229 -1.01 12.16 21.77
N ARG A 230 -0.95 13.47 21.49
CA ARG A 230 -1.35 14.53 22.42
C ARG A 230 -2.27 15.51 21.66
N ILE A 231 -3.50 15.71 22.13
CA ILE A 231 -4.44 16.67 21.53
C ILE A 231 -3.84 18.08 21.51
N ALA A 232 -3.13 18.46 22.57
CA ALA A 232 -2.46 19.76 22.65
C ALA A 232 -1.32 19.95 21.62
N ALA A 233 -0.78 18.86 21.07
CA ALA A 233 0.26 18.89 20.06
C ALA A 233 -0.25 18.93 18.61
N VAL A 234 -1.57 18.88 18.41
CA VAL A 234 -2.16 18.97 17.06
C VAL A 234 -1.85 20.35 16.49
N THR A 235 -1.30 20.36 15.28
CA THR A 235 -0.96 21.63 14.62
C THR A 235 -2.21 22.46 14.30
N ARG A 236 -2.06 23.78 14.45
CA ARG A 236 -3.07 24.77 14.03
C ARG A 236 -2.66 25.47 12.72
N GLU A 237 -1.48 25.14 12.21
CA GLU A 237 -0.94 25.75 11.00
C GLU A 237 -1.36 24.99 9.74
N ALA A 238 -2.10 25.62 8.85
CA ALA A 238 -2.50 25.07 7.56
C ALA A 238 -1.30 24.60 6.72
N ARG A 239 -0.15 25.24 6.86
CA ARG A 239 1.09 24.88 6.18
C ARG A 239 1.58 23.48 6.58
N GLU A 240 1.62 23.18 7.88
CA GLU A 240 2.06 21.87 8.38
C GLU A 240 1.08 20.76 7.95
N PHE A 241 -0.21 21.04 8.01
CA PHE A 241 -1.22 20.13 7.47
C PHE A 241 -1.03 19.90 5.97
N GLY A 242 -0.78 20.97 5.20
CA GLY A 242 -0.45 20.87 3.78
C GLY A 242 0.79 20.02 3.52
N MET A 243 1.81 20.06 4.37
CA MET A 243 3.00 19.19 4.26
C MET A 243 2.66 17.70 4.38
N ILE A 244 1.71 17.33 5.25
CA ILE A 244 1.23 15.94 5.38
C ILE A 244 0.55 15.51 4.08
N LEU A 245 -0.38 16.33 3.57
CA LEU A 245 -1.11 16.01 2.33
C LEU A 245 -0.18 15.89 1.12
N VAL A 246 0.72 16.84 0.96
CA VAL A 246 1.71 16.84 -0.15
C VAL A 246 2.66 15.64 -0.02
N GLY A 247 3.12 15.30 1.19
CA GLY A 247 3.95 14.12 1.44
C GLY A 247 3.22 12.81 1.18
N GLY A 248 1.91 12.79 1.36
CA GLY A 248 1.04 11.63 1.08
C GLY A 248 0.52 11.53 -0.34
N ALA A 249 0.59 12.62 -1.13
CA ALA A 249 0.09 12.68 -2.50
C ALA A 249 0.59 11.55 -3.43
N PRO A 250 1.86 11.09 -3.35
CA PRO A 250 2.32 9.94 -4.14
C PRO A 250 1.53 8.67 -3.83
N SER A 251 1.17 8.44 -2.57
CA SER A 251 0.41 7.26 -2.15
C SER A 251 -1.06 7.35 -2.57
N PHE A 252 -1.66 8.53 -2.48
CA PHE A 252 -3.00 8.80 -2.97
C PHE A 252 -3.09 8.58 -4.49
N GLY A 253 -2.19 9.19 -5.25
CA GLY A 253 -2.14 9.05 -6.70
C GLY A 253 -1.95 7.61 -7.15
N ARG A 254 -1.03 6.87 -6.50
CA ARG A 254 -0.82 5.45 -6.79
C ARG A 254 -2.08 4.62 -6.55
N GLN A 255 -2.73 4.77 -5.41
CA GLN A 255 -3.91 3.99 -5.03
C GLN A 255 -5.12 4.31 -5.92
N GLY A 256 -5.39 5.58 -6.15
CA GLY A 256 -6.51 6.02 -6.99
C GLY A 256 -6.34 5.59 -8.45
N LEU A 257 -5.16 5.83 -9.03
CA LEU A 257 -4.88 5.46 -10.41
C LEU A 257 -4.84 3.94 -10.61
N GLN A 258 -4.41 3.17 -9.60
CA GLN A 258 -4.45 1.71 -9.66
C GLN A 258 -5.89 1.19 -9.73
N SER A 259 -6.82 1.77 -8.97
CA SER A 259 -8.24 1.43 -9.02
C SER A 259 -8.87 1.76 -10.38
N ILE A 260 -8.56 2.94 -10.93
CA ILE A 260 -9.01 3.36 -12.27
C ILE A 260 -8.41 2.44 -13.33
N GLY A 261 -7.12 2.13 -13.24
CA GLY A 261 -6.44 1.24 -14.16
C GLY A 261 -7.05 -0.17 -14.21
N GLY A 262 -7.34 -0.74 -13.04
CA GLY A 262 -8.01 -2.05 -12.95
C GLY A 262 -9.41 -2.06 -13.58
N MET A 263 -10.18 -0.99 -13.37
CA MET A 263 -11.49 -0.83 -14.00
C MET A 263 -11.38 -0.77 -15.53
N LEU A 264 -10.45 0.04 -16.05
CA LEU A 264 -10.23 0.16 -17.50
C LEU A 264 -9.73 -1.14 -18.14
N LEU A 265 -8.88 -1.89 -17.43
CA LEU A 265 -8.42 -3.21 -17.85
C LEU A 265 -9.59 -4.18 -18.02
N ASN A 266 -10.50 -4.23 -17.04
CA ASN A 266 -11.69 -5.09 -17.11
C ASN A 266 -12.64 -4.68 -18.24
N ILE A 267 -12.84 -3.37 -18.44
CA ILE A 267 -13.65 -2.85 -19.55
C ILE A 267 -13.04 -3.25 -20.91
N ALA A 268 -11.74 -3.10 -21.07
CA ALA A 268 -11.04 -3.47 -22.29
C ALA A 268 -11.09 -4.99 -22.55
N ALA A 269 -10.85 -5.80 -21.52
CA ALA A 269 -10.90 -7.26 -21.61
C ALA A 269 -12.31 -7.78 -21.97
N ARG A 270 -13.37 -7.13 -21.47
CA ARG A 270 -14.78 -7.49 -21.75
C ARG A 270 -15.10 -7.54 -23.24
N SER A 271 -14.47 -6.70 -24.06
CA SER A 271 -14.66 -6.67 -25.49
C SER A 271 -14.19 -7.96 -26.22
N TYR A 272 -13.40 -8.80 -25.53
CA TYR A 272 -12.84 -10.06 -26.05
C TYR A 272 -13.46 -11.30 -25.38
N GLY A 273 -14.56 -11.14 -24.65
CA GLY A 273 -15.31 -12.22 -24.04
C GLY A 273 -14.95 -12.50 -22.58
N ASP A 274 -15.73 -13.39 -21.98
CA ASP A 274 -15.63 -13.71 -20.55
C ASP A 274 -14.30 -14.41 -20.19
N ALA A 275 -13.76 -15.21 -21.11
CA ALA A 275 -12.47 -15.86 -20.93
C ALA A 275 -11.32 -14.84 -20.78
N ALA A 276 -11.37 -13.74 -21.56
CA ALA A 276 -10.38 -12.66 -21.46
C ALA A 276 -10.48 -11.92 -20.11
N VAL A 277 -11.69 -11.60 -19.66
CA VAL A 277 -11.91 -10.97 -18.35
C VAL A 277 -11.42 -11.88 -17.23
N ALA A 278 -11.76 -13.16 -17.26
CA ALA A 278 -11.34 -14.14 -16.26
C ALA A 278 -9.82 -14.32 -16.27
N GLY A 279 -9.20 -14.48 -17.44
CA GLY A 279 -7.76 -14.64 -17.60
C GLY A 279 -6.99 -13.44 -17.05
N MET A 280 -7.33 -12.22 -17.45
CA MET A 280 -6.69 -10.99 -16.97
C MET A 280 -6.90 -10.76 -15.47
N SER A 281 -8.05 -11.14 -14.93
CA SER A 281 -8.32 -11.07 -13.48
C SER A 281 -7.43 -12.04 -12.69
N ILE A 282 -7.25 -13.28 -13.18
CA ILE A 282 -6.35 -14.26 -12.55
C ILE A 282 -4.92 -13.76 -12.58
N VAL A 283 -4.42 -13.29 -13.72
CA VAL A 283 -3.09 -12.71 -13.87
C VAL A 283 -2.91 -11.56 -12.87
N SER A 284 -3.84 -10.62 -12.80
CA SER A 284 -3.78 -9.48 -11.88
C SER A 284 -3.71 -9.93 -10.41
N ARG A 285 -4.45 -10.96 -10.01
CA ARG A 285 -4.43 -11.51 -8.64
C ARG A 285 -3.09 -12.14 -8.31
N ILE A 286 -2.51 -12.96 -9.20
CA ILE A 286 -1.19 -13.57 -8.98
C ILE A 286 -0.13 -12.47 -8.86
N PHE A 287 -0.16 -11.48 -9.74
CA PHE A 287 0.80 -10.37 -9.69
C PHE A 287 0.62 -9.46 -8.47
N MET A 288 -0.56 -9.37 -7.87
CA MET A 288 -0.76 -8.67 -6.60
C MET A 288 0.10 -9.30 -5.47
N PHE A 289 0.22 -10.63 -5.43
CA PHE A 289 1.13 -11.32 -4.48
C PHE A 289 2.59 -11.03 -4.80
N ILE A 290 3.00 -11.14 -6.07
CA ILE A 290 4.39 -10.93 -6.47
C ILE A 290 4.84 -9.48 -6.18
N ILE A 291 4.02 -8.49 -6.55
CA ILE A 291 4.36 -7.07 -6.34
C ILE A 291 4.33 -6.68 -4.86
N SER A 292 3.55 -7.38 -4.02
CA SER A 292 3.53 -7.17 -2.58
C SER A 292 4.91 -7.36 -1.94
N VAL A 293 5.73 -8.27 -2.48
CA VAL A 293 7.12 -8.46 -2.06
C VAL A 293 7.96 -7.23 -2.39
N ALA A 294 7.89 -6.73 -3.63
CA ALA A 294 8.64 -5.53 -4.05
C ALA A 294 8.23 -4.29 -3.24
N ILE A 295 6.93 -4.09 -3.05
CA ILE A 295 6.39 -3.00 -2.23
C ILE A 295 6.83 -3.14 -0.77
N GLY A 296 6.81 -4.35 -0.22
CA GLY A 296 7.23 -4.62 1.16
C GLY A 296 8.70 -4.29 1.40
N VAL A 297 9.59 -4.66 0.47
CA VAL A 297 11.01 -4.30 0.53
C VAL A 297 11.19 -2.79 0.41
N GLY A 298 10.48 -2.14 -0.52
CA GLY A 298 10.49 -0.68 -0.67
C GLY A 298 9.97 0.06 0.57
N GLN A 299 8.93 -0.45 1.21
CA GLN A 299 8.41 0.10 2.46
C GLN A 299 9.40 -0.09 3.63
N GLY A 300 10.23 -1.13 3.61
CA GLY A 300 11.36 -1.29 4.53
C GLY A 300 12.46 -0.24 4.34
N LEU A 301 12.68 0.20 3.10
CA LEU A 301 13.61 1.29 2.78
C LEU A 301 13.13 2.65 3.32
N GLN A 302 11.83 2.93 3.26
CA GLN A 302 11.28 4.26 3.55
C GLN A 302 11.72 4.84 4.91
N PRO A 303 11.57 4.14 6.04
CA PRO A 303 12.04 4.65 7.33
C PRO A 303 13.55 4.86 7.37
N VAL A 304 14.33 3.95 6.75
CA VAL A 304 15.80 4.05 6.73
C VAL A 304 16.26 5.27 5.93
N ALA A 305 15.67 5.47 4.75
CA ALA A 305 15.99 6.62 3.90
C ALA A 305 15.56 7.95 4.56
N ALA A 306 14.34 8.03 5.09
CA ALA A 306 13.82 9.23 5.74
C ALA A 306 14.65 9.61 6.98
N PHE A 307 14.91 8.65 7.86
CA PHE A 307 15.66 8.86 9.10
C PHE A 307 17.09 9.31 8.84
N ASN A 308 17.84 8.56 7.98
CA ASN A 308 19.22 8.88 7.67
C ASN A 308 19.35 10.19 6.87
N TYR A 309 18.36 10.54 6.06
CA TYR A 309 18.31 11.84 5.39
C TYR A 309 18.15 12.98 6.40
N GLY A 310 17.25 12.82 7.40
CA GLY A 310 17.09 13.76 8.52
C GLY A 310 18.35 13.88 9.37
N ALA A 311 19.07 12.76 9.59
CA ALA A 311 20.33 12.70 10.31
C ALA A 311 21.56 13.17 9.49
N ARG A 312 21.36 13.66 8.26
CA ARG A 312 22.40 14.08 7.29
C ARG A 312 23.42 12.97 6.95
N LYS A 313 23.06 11.70 7.14
CA LYS A 313 23.89 10.53 6.77
C LYS A 313 23.62 10.09 5.34
N PHE A 314 23.95 10.94 4.37
CA PHE A 314 23.56 10.77 2.96
C PHE A 314 24.15 9.54 2.31
N ARG A 315 25.37 9.14 2.68
CA ARG A 315 25.97 7.88 2.24
C ARG A 315 25.11 6.67 2.60
N ARG A 316 24.52 6.64 3.80
CA ARG A 316 23.64 5.55 4.23
C ARG A 316 22.35 5.51 3.45
N VAL A 317 21.77 6.68 3.09
CA VAL A 317 20.58 6.76 2.22
C VAL A 317 20.90 6.14 0.85
N ARG A 318 22.03 6.50 0.26
CA ARG A 318 22.49 5.94 -1.03
C ARG A 318 22.69 4.42 -0.94
N GLN A 319 23.41 3.94 0.08
CA GLN A 319 23.64 2.51 0.30
C GLN A 319 22.32 1.74 0.51
N ALA A 320 21.39 2.32 1.27
CA ALA A 320 20.07 1.73 1.50
C ALA A 320 19.27 1.58 0.19
N ALA A 321 19.24 2.62 -0.66
CA ALA A 321 18.54 2.57 -1.93
C ALA A 321 19.14 1.50 -2.87
N ILE A 322 20.49 1.45 -3.00
CA ILE A 322 21.18 0.48 -3.86
C ILE A 322 20.97 -0.95 -3.33
N PHE A 323 21.12 -1.17 -2.02
CA PHE A 323 20.89 -2.49 -1.42
C PHE A 323 19.45 -2.96 -1.62
N THR A 324 18.48 -2.07 -1.37
CA THR A 324 17.04 -2.39 -1.53
C THR A 324 16.70 -2.76 -2.97
N MET A 325 17.26 -2.04 -3.93
CA MET A 325 17.07 -2.33 -5.36
C MET A 325 17.62 -3.71 -5.72
N GLY A 326 18.85 -4.04 -5.29
CA GLY A 326 19.46 -5.34 -5.53
C GLY A 326 18.71 -6.47 -4.82
N ALA A 327 18.35 -6.30 -3.54
CA ALA A 327 17.62 -7.30 -2.77
C ALA A 327 16.22 -7.57 -3.36
N ALA A 328 15.47 -6.52 -3.72
CA ALA A 328 14.18 -6.66 -4.36
C ALA A 328 14.29 -7.35 -5.73
N PHE A 329 15.32 -7.01 -6.52
CA PHE A 329 15.57 -7.66 -7.81
C PHE A 329 15.85 -9.16 -7.63
N CYS A 330 16.77 -9.54 -6.72
CA CYS A 330 17.07 -10.95 -6.45
C CYS A 330 15.84 -11.73 -5.98
N MET A 331 15.05 -11.14 -5.05
CA MET A 331 13.83 -11.78 -4.56
C MET A 331 12.80 -11.97 -5.68
N LEU A 332 12.61 -10.96 -6.54
CA LEU A 332 11.70 -11.06 -7.67
C LEU A 332 12.17 -12.05 -8.72
N VAL A 333 13.48 -12.12 -9.03
CA VAL A 333 14.02 -13.12 -9.97
C VAL A 333 13.68 -14.52 -9.48
N VAL A 334 13.93 -14.83 -8.21
CA VAL A 334 13.62 -16.16 -7.65
C VAL A 334 12.11 -16.43 -7.71
N LEU A 335 11.29 -15.50 -7.27
CA LEU A 335 9.84 -15.66 -7.21
C LEU A 335 9.23 -15.80 -8.62
N VAL A 336 9.65 -14.95 -9.55
CA VAL A 336 9.19 -14.97 -10.95
C VAL A 336 9.62 -16.24 -11.64
N SER A 337 10.86 -16.72 -11.41
CA SER A 337 11.32 -17.99 -12.00
C SER A 337 10.49 -19.18 -11.52
N LEU A 338 10.17 -19.23 -10.22
CA LEU A 338 9.28 -20.25 -9.65
C LEU A 338 7.87 -20.18 -10.26
N CYS A 339 7.32 -18.97 -10.38
CA CYS A 339 6.00 -18.76 -10.97
C CYS A 339 5.98 -19.05 -12.47
N TRP A 340 7.06 -18.75 -13.20
CA TRP A 340 7.18 -19.01 -14.63
C TRP A 340 7.14 -20.52 -14.94
N VAL A 341 7.94 -21.30 -14.21
CA VAL A 341 7.99 -22.76 -14.39
C VAL A 341 6.64 -23.41 -14.07
N ASN A 342 5.90 -22.86 -13.11
CA ASN A 342 4.60 -23.39 -12.68
C ASN A 342 3.40 -22.58 -13.21
N SER A 343 3.57 -21.78 -14.26
CA SER A 343 2.57 -20.83 -14.73
C SER A 343 1.23 -21.46 -15.09
N ASP A 344 1.23 -22.57 -15.83
CA ASP A 344 0.02 -23.32 -16.20
C ASP A 344 -0.71 -23.85 -14.96
N ALA A 345 0.01 -24.48 -14.04
CA ALA A 345 -0.56 -25.00 -12.80
C ALA A 345 -1.13 -23.89 -11.92
N LEU A 346 -0.44 -22.74 -11.83
CA LEU A 346 -0.91 -21.56 -11.08
C LEU A 346 -2.20 -20.99 -11.65
N ILE A 347 -2.32 -20.90 -12.96
CA ILE A 347 -3.52 -20.38 -13.62
C ILE A 347 -4.68 -21.36 -13.41
N ARG A 348 -4.46 -22.65 -13.64
CA ARG A 348 -5.48 -23.69 -13.47
C ARG A 348 -5.96 -23.85 -12.03
N LEU A 349 -5.11 -23.53 -11.04
CA LEU A 349 -5.51 -23.51 -9.64
C LEU A 349 -6.67 -22.53 -9.37
N PHE A 350 -6.74 -21.43 -10.10
CA PHE A 350 -7.83 -20.45 -10.02
C PHE A 350 -9.03 -20.87 -10.89
N ARG A 351 -8.77 -21.38 -12.09
CA ARG A 351 -9.79 -21.87 -13.02
C ARG A 351 -9.18 -22.84 -14.04
N ASP A 352 -9.66 -24.07 -14.01
CA ASP A 352 -9.27 -25.11 -14.97
C ASP A 352 -10.18 -25.00 -16.20
N ASP A 353 -9.84 -24.08 -17.09
CA ASP A 353 -10.56 -23.77 -18.33
C ASP A 353 -9.53 -23.46 -19.43
N PRO A 354 -9.53 -24.25 -20.53
CA PRO A 354 -8.55 -24.07 -21.62
C PRO A 354 -8.62 -22.69 -22.29
N GLU A 355 -9.81 -22.10 -22.45
CA GLU A 355 -9.97 -20.77 -23.06
C GLU A 355 -9.39 -19.69 -22.16
N VAL A 356 -9.63 -19.78 -20.85
CA VAL A 356 -9.05 -18.85 -19.87
C VAL A 356 -7.54 -18.99 -19.81
N THR A 357 -7.01 -20.21 -19.84
CA THR A 357 -5.57 -20.47 -19.84
C THR A 357 -4.89 -19.94 -21.08
N ALA A 358 -5.53 -20.05 -22.26
CA ALA A 358 -4.99 -19.54 -23.53
C ALA A 358 -4.77 -18.03 -23.50
N VAL A 359 -5.61 -17.26 -22.79
CA VAL A 359 -5.44 -15.81 -22.60
C VAL A 359 -4.48 -15.50 -21.46
N ALA A 360 -4.65 -16.18 -20.31
CA ALA A 360 -3.90 -15.86 -19.11
C ALA A 360 -2.39 -16.15 -19.23
N LEU A 361 -2.01 -17.24 -19.91
CA LEU A 361 -0.62 -17.69 -19.97
C LEU A 361 0.31 -16.73 -20.71
N PRO A 362 -0.01 -16.21 -21.91
CA PRO A 362 0.81 -15.18 -22.57
C PRO A 362 0.87 -13.89 -21.75
N ALA A 363 -0.25 -13.40 -21.24
CA ALA A 363 -0.32 -12.19 -20.41
C ALA A 363 0.56 -12.34 -19.16
N PHE A 364 0.51 -13.51 -18.53
CA PHE A 364 1.33 -13.84 -17.36
C PHE A 364 2.83 -13.79 -17.70
N HIS A 365 3.26 -14.37 -18.81
CA HIS A 365 4.65 -14.36 -19.23
C HIS A 365 5.16 -12.96 -19.57
N TYR A 366 4.38 -12.14 -20.28
CA TYR A 366 4.74 -10.73 -20.54
C TYR A 366 4.92 -9.96 -19.23
N GLN A 367 4.01 -10.14 -18.27
CA GLN A 367 4.09 -9.46 -17.00
C GLN A 367 5.27 -9.96 -16.14
N CYS A 368 5.62 -11.25 -16.21
CA CYS A 368 6.80 -11.81 -15.53
C CYS A 368 8.09 -11.12 -15.95
N LEU A 369 8.25 -10.79 -17.22
CA LEU A 369 9.42 -10.06 -17.71
C LEU A 369 9.43 -8.62 -17.22
N ALA A 370 8.29 -7.93 -17.28
CA ALA A 370 8.19 -6.53 -16.92
C ALA A 370 8.34 -6.29 -15.41
N ILE A 371 7.88 -7.21 -14.55
CA ILE A 371 7.94 -7.03 -13.11
C ILE A 371 9.36 -6.99 -12.56
N LEU A 372 10.34 -7.53 -13.28
CA LEU A 372 11.76 -7.43 -12.94
C LEU A 372 12.30 -5.98 -12.99
N LEU A 373 11.58 -5.06 -13.62
CA LEU A 373 11.89 -3.63 -13.64
C LEU A 373 11.33 -2.89 -12.40
N GLN A 374 10.41 -3.50 -11.67
CA GLN A 374 9.75 -2.88 -10.51
C GLN A 374 10.70 -2.43 -9.39
N PRO A 375 11.82 -3.11 -9.07
CA PRO A 375 12.73 -2.65 -8.05
C PRO A 375 13.21 -1.22 -8.25
N VAL A 376 13.54 -0.84 -9.49
CA VAL A 376 13.97 0.54 -9.82
C VAL A 376 12.82 1.52 -9.65
N ILE A 377 11.63 1.18 -10.17
CA ILE A 377 10.43 2.03 -10.10
C ILE A 377 10.03 2.28 -8.64
N VAL A 378 9.95 1.20 -7.84
CA VAL A 378 9.54 1.26 -6.43
C VAL A 378 10.56 2.02 -5.59
N VAL A 379 11.86 1.71 -5.74
CA VAL A 379 12.93 2.37 -4.98
C VAL A 379 13.02 3.84 -5.34
N ALA A 380 12.91 4.22 -6.62
CA ALA A 380 12.90 5.62 -7.03
C ALA A 380 11.73 6.38 -6.37
N ASN A 381 10.51 5.89 -6.53
CA ASN A 381 9.32 6.52 -5.98
C ASN A 381 9.40 6.66 -4.45
N MET A 382 9.70 5.56 -3.74
CA MET A 382 9.71 5.52 -2.28
C MET A 382 10.88 6.31 -1.68
N THR A 383 12.04 6.37 -2.35
CA THR A 383 13.16 7.20 -1.93
C THR A 383 12.79 8.68 -2.01
N PHE A 384 12.25 9.14 -3.14
CA PHE A 384 11.83 10.54 -3.28
C PHE A 384 10.75 10.93 -2.27
N GLN A 385 9.78 10.03 -2.02
CA GLN A 385 8.76 10.25 -0.98
C GLN A 385 9.41 10.39 0.40
N SER A 386 10.34 9.52 0.74
CA SER A 386 11.00 9.48 2.06
C SER A 386 11.84 10.71 2.36
N VAL A 387 12.57 11.23 1.37
CA VAL A 387 13.41 12.42 1.53
C VAL A 387 12.63 13.73 1.39
N GLY A 388 11.32 13.67 1.16
CA GLY A 388 10.45 14.84 1.09
C GLY A 388 10.43 15.54 -0.27
N LYS A 389 10.93 14.92 -1.33
CA LYS A 389 10.80 15.41 -2.71
C LYS A 389 9.44 14.97 -3.30
N ALA A 390 8.36 15.40 -2.65
CA ALA A 390 7.01 14.92 -2.92
C ALA A 390 6.56 15.13 -4.37
N GLY A 391 6.88 16.23 -5.02
CA GLY A 391 6.53 16.46 -6.43
C GLY A 391 7.11 15.40 -7.38
N ARG A 392 8.40 15.04 -7.20
CA ARG A 392 9.03 13.97 -7.98
C ARG A 392 8.44 12.61 -7.66
N ALA A 393 8.17 12.34 -6.39
CA ALA A 393 7.54 11.10 -5.96
C ALA A 393 6.12 10.96 -6.52
N THR A 394 5.31 12.03 -6.50
CA THR A 394 3.96 12.04 -7.08
C THR A 394 4.00 11.81 -8.59
N PHE A 395 4.89 12.51 -9.29
CA PHE A 395 5.07 12.32 -10.73
C PHE A 395 5.37 10.86 -11.06
N LEU A 396 6.38 10.25 -10.42
CA LEU A 396 6.74 8.85 -10.64
C LEU A 396 5.63 7.88 -10.23
N ALA A 397 4.88 8.17 -9.15
CA ALA A 397 3.74 7.36 -8.74
C ALA A 397 2.62 7.38 -9.79
N CYS A 398 2.38 8.54 -10.41
CA CYS A 398 1.36 8.70 -11.45
C CYS A 398 1.80 8.17 -12.82
N CYS A 399 3.11 8.11 -13.10
CA CYS A 399 3.61 7.64 -14.40
C CYS A 399 3.10 6.25 -14.76
N ARG A 400 3.19 5.30 -13.83
CA ARG A 400 2.89 3.89 -14.10
C ARG A 400 1.45 3.67 -14.55
N GLN A 401 0.49 4.10 -13.76
CA GLN A 401 -0.93 3.85 -14.03
C GLN A 401 -1.60 5.01 -14.78
N GLY A 402 -1.22 6.25 -14.47
CA GLY A 402 -1.85 7.43 -15.06
C GLY A 402 -1.30 7.80 -16.43
N VAL A 403 0.00 8.09 -16.51
CA VAL A 403 0.63 8.65 -17.72
C VAL A 403 0.81 7.60 -18.80
N PHE A 404 1.19 6.36 -18.43
CA PHE A 404 1.49 5.32 -19.42
C PHE A 404 0.35 4.30 -19.55
N PHE A 405 -0.09 3.67 -18.46
CA PHE A 405 -1.07 2.59 -18.58
C PHE A 405 -2.42 3.06 -19.15
N ILE A 406 -3.00 4.17 -18.66
CA ILE A 406 -4.30 4.63 -19.13
C ILE A 406 -4.32 4.92 -20.63
N PRO A 407 -3.38 5.68 -21.22
CA PRO A 407 -3.34 5.83 -22.68
C PRO A 407 -3.13 4.51 -23.42
N LEU A 408 -2.25 3.65 -22.92
CA LEU A 408 -1.96 2.36 -23.56
C LEU A 408 -3.19 1.45 -23.62
N ILE A 409 -3.95 1.33 -22.52
CA ILE A 409 -5.14 0.48 -22.47
C ILE A 409 -6.28 1.02 -23.36
N LEU A 410 -6.29 2.31 -23.70
CA LEU A 410 -7.25 2.89 -24.63
C LEU A 410 -6.83 2.73 -26.09
N ILE A 411 -5.53 2.63 -26.39
CA ILE A 411 -4.97 2.60 -27.74
C ILE A 411 -4.66 1.17 -28.19
N LEU A 412 -3.87 0.42 -27.40
CA LEU A 412 -3.35 -0.89 -27.81
C LEU A 412 -4.44 -1.94 -28.13
N PRO A 413 -5.54 -2.05 -27.37
CA PRO A 413 -6.59 -3.00 -27.73
C PRO A 413 -7.23 -2.72 -29.09
N ARG A 414 -7.26 -1.45 -29.55
CA ARG A 414 -7.80 -1.06 -30.84
C ARG A 414 -6.87 -1.40 -32.01
N THR A 415 -5.56 -1.49 -31.75
CA THR A 415 -4.54 -1.73 -32.79
C THR A 415 -4.06 -3.19 -32.81
N LEU A 416 -3.90 -3.82 -31.64
CA LEU A 416 -3.34 -5.16 -31.47
C LEU A 416 -4.37 -6.18 -30.94
N GLY A 417 -5.63 -5.79 -30.78
CA GLY A 417 -6.66 -6.69 -30.26
C GLY A 417 -6.37 -7.14 -28.83
N LEU A 418 -6.63 -8.41 -28.55
CA LEU A 418 -6.42 -9.01 -27.22
C LEU A 418 -4.97 -8.90 -26.72
N VAL A 419 -3.98 -9.08 -27.62
CA VAL A 419 -2.55 -8.90 -27.29
C VAL A 419 -2.29 -7.49 -26.75
N GLY A 420 -3.03 -6.47 -27.21
CA GLY A 420 -2.94 -5.13 -26.68
C GLY A 420 -3.40 -5.04 -25.22
N VAL A 421 -4.42 -5.79 -24.82
CA VAL A 421 -4.86 -5.88 -23.41
C VAL A 421 -3.80 -6.57 -22.55
N GLU A 422 -3.24 -7.67 -23.04
CA GLU A 422 -2.23 -8.48 -22.34
C GLU A 422 -0.92 -7.72 -22.12
N THR A 423 -0.52 -6.86 -23.07
CA THR A 423 0.77 -6.18 -23.07
C THR A 423 0.76 -4.75 -22.54
N CYS A 424 -0.41 -4.13 -22.33
CA CYS A 424 -0.49 -2.73 -21.92
C CYS A 424 0.22 -2.45 -20.58
N GLN A 425 0.06 -3.31 -19.57
CA GLN A 425 0.74 -3.14 -18.29
C GLN A 425 2.25 -3.38 -18.37
N PRO A 426 2.74 -4.46 -19.01
CA PRO A 426 4.17 -4.64 -19.28
C PRO A 426 4.83 -3.45 -19.98
N ILE A 427 4.21 -2.91 -21.01
CA ILE A 427 4.73 -1.76 -21.76
C ILE A 427 4.73 -0.50 -20.88
N ALA A 428 3.68 -0.27 -20.08
CA ALA A 428 3.64 0.83 -19.13
C ALA A 428 4.76 0.73 -18.08
N ASP A 429 5.08 -0.48 -17.62
CA ASP A 429 6.16 -0.74 -16.68
C ASP A 429 7.54 -0.44 -17.30
N VAL A 430 7.76 -0.78 -18.59
CA VAL A 430 8.99 -0.44 -19.32
C VAL A 430 9.15 1.08 -19.44
N PHE A 431 8.12 1.81 -19.87
CA PHE A 431 8.19 3.27 -19.97
C PHE A 431 8.41 3.93 -18.60
N THR A 432 7.75 3.41 -17.56
CA THR A 432 7.95 3.90 -16.19
C THR A 432 9.38 3.67 -15.71
N PHE A 433 9.97 2.53 -16.04
CA PHE A 433 11.37 2.24 -15.74
C PHE A 433 12.31 3.20 -16.46
N ILE A 434 12.11 3.44 -17.76
CA ILE A 434 12.93 4.36 -18.57
C ILE A 434 12.90 5.78 -17.96
N VAL A 435 11.76 6.23 -17.46
CA VAL A 435 11.65 7.53 -16.77
C VAL A 435 12.25 7.49 -15.38
N SER A 436 12.00 6.43 -14.60
CA SER A 436 12.41 6.35 -13.19
C SER A 436 13.93 6.23 -13.02
N LEU A 437 14.60 5.52 -13.91
CA LEU A 437 16.05 5.23 -13.83
C LEU A 437 16.90 6.51 -13.83
N PRO A 438 16.75 7.46 -14.79
CA PRO A 438 17.53 8.71 -14.78
C PRO A 438 17.27 9.55 -13.52
N PHE A 439 16.02 9.63 -13.07
CA PHE A 439 15.68 10.35 -11.83
C PHE A 439 16.39 9.75 -10.62
N LEU A 440 16.41 8.41 -10.50
CA LEU A 440 17.08 7.72 -9.41
C LEU A 440 18.60 7.92 -9.46
N LEU A 441 19.22 7.71 -10.63
CA LEU A 441 20.67 7.86 -10.80
C LEU A 441 21.13 9.30 -10.51
N ALA A 442 20.44 10.30 -11.02
CA ALA A 442 20.73 11.70 -10.73
C ALA A 442 20.65 12.00 -9.22
N PHE A 443 19.67 11.41 -8.54
CA PHE A 443 19.52 11.59 -7.10
C PHE A 443 20.61 10.85 -6.29
N LEU A 444 20.98 9.64 -6.68
CA LEU A 444 22.08 8.91 -6.03
C LEU A 444 23.42 9.66 -6.15
N ASN A 445 23.66 10.31 -7.30
CA ASN A 445 24.83 11.18 -7.50
C ASN A 445 24.71 12.46 -6.66
N GLN A 446 23.53 13.05 -6.53
CA GLN A 446 23.30 14.20 -5.65
C GLN A 446 23.60 13.84 -4.20
N LEU A 447 23.17 12.67 -3.71
CA LEU A 447 23.47 12.20 -2.35
C LEU A 447 24.97 12.04 -2.11
N SER A 448 25.75 11.58 -3.09
CA SER A 448 27.21 11.49 -2.98
C SER A 448 27.83 12.88 -2.76
N ARG A 449 27.43 13.87 -3.58
CA ARG A 449 27.92 15.26 -3.44
C ARG A 449 27.53 15.88 -2.10
N MET A 450 26.34 15.59 -1.60
CA MET A 450 25.89 16.07 -0.28
C MET A 450 26.69 15.44 0.87
N ASP A 451 27.08 14.18 0.74
CA ASP A 451 27.92 13.49 1.73
C ASP A 451 29.33 14.08 1.76
N ASP A 452 29.90 14.37 0.61
CA ASP A 452 31.22 15.01 0.51
C ASP A 452 31.22 16.43 1.10
N ALA A 453 30.16 17.20 0.83
CA ALA A 453 29.99 18.53 1.42
C ALA A 453 29.82 18.49 2.95
N GLU A 454 29.13 17.49 3.49
CA GLU A 454 28.94 17.34 4.95
C GLU A 454 30.26 16.94 5.65
N LYS A 455 31.06 16.07 5.01
CA LYS A 455 32.39 15.70 5.53
C LYS A 455 33.33 16.92 5.55
N ALA A 456 33.30 17.76 4.51
CA ALA A 456 34.09 18.98 4.47
C ALA A 456 33.73 19.95 5.61
N ARG A 457 32.41 20.08 5.91
CA ARG A 457 31.92 20.88 7.04
C ARG A 457 32.32 20.35 8.41
N SER A 458 32.39 19.03 8.57
CA SER A 458 32.78 18.43 9.85
C SER A 458 34.28 18.41 10.08
N ALA A 459 35.09 18.66 9.05
CA ALA A 459 36.54 18.75 9.10
C ALA A 459 37.05 20.22 9.30
N SER A 460 36.19 21.22 9.02
CA SER A 460 36.41 22.65 9.32
C SER A 460 35.91 23.00 10.72
#